data_e165c0409b0c90a4c6df3dc3318c5f4a
#
_entry.id   e165c0409b0c90a4c6df3dc3318c5f4a
#
_cell.length_a   1.000
_cell.length_b   1.000
_cell.length_c   1.000
_cell.angle_alpha   90.00
_cell.angle_beta   90.00
_cell.angle_gamma   90.00
#
_symmetry.space_group_name_H-M   'P 1'
#
loop_
_entity.id
_entity.type
_entity.pdbx_description
1 polymer ?
#
loop_
_entity_poly.entity_id
_entity_poly.type
_entity_poly.pdbx_seq_one_letter_code
_entity_poly.pdbx_strand_id
1 'polypeptide(L)'
;MAKPFQNNEIADYMASFIAKKLDINPQQPHIWSMAPAPKTPTRSHRVMGLVRQRINRAGERLWRYEDFRDLPFSAVAQALSRLTREGTIERLSKGVYYRNRETTFGKSRPNPSAIRNLASRRNTLFPAGMAAANLLGFTTQMPKQGEISTNALSLPRKLVGSDTLIHTRRPEAWANLSETDAAILDFLRHGAKFSELSQQDTISKLLALLSEQGHFNRLIKVADSEPPRVRAMLGALGERLGTNPKTLQVLRTSLNPFSRFDFGMLTALPNASGWQAKDKR
;
A
#
# COMPACT_ATOMS: atom_id res chain seq x y z
N MET A 1 54.76 -60.51 -21.41
CA MET A 1 54.32 -59.18 -21.90
C MET A 1 52.92 -59.35 -22.56
N ALA A 2 51.89 -59.05 -21.85
CA ALA A 2 50.52 -59.10 -22.36
C ALA A 2 50.19 -57.79 -23.04
N LYS A 3 49.73 -57.81 -24.29
CA LYS A 3 49.28 -56.61 -25.01
C LYS A 3 47.94 -56.14 -24.42
N PRO A 4 47.71 -54.85 -24.29
CA PRO A 4 46.40 -54.31 -23.86
C PRO A 4 45.35 -54.47 -24.95
N PHE A 5 44.19 -55.01 -24.59
CA PHE A 5 43.03 -55.10 -25.45
C PHE A 5 42.59 -53.71 -25.84
N GLN A 6 42.38 -53.48 -27.16
CA GLN A 6 41.91 -52.19 -27.66
C GLN A 6 40.37 -52.08 -27.41
N ASN A 7 39.95 -50.97 -26.88
CA ASN A 7 38.54 -50.67 -26.51
C ASN A 7 37.49 -50.88 -27.62
N ASN A 8 37.87 -51.00 -28.88
CA ASN A 8 36.97 -51.20 -30.02
C ASN A 8 36.45 -52.65 -30.13
N GLU A 9 37.22 -53.67 -29.75
CA GLU A 9 36.78 -55.08 -29.88
C GLU A 9 35.66 -55.46 -28.91
N ILE A 10 35.64 -54.83 -27.70
CA ILE A 10 34.55 -55.05 -26.74
C ILE A 10 33.26 -54.38 -27.19
N ALA A 11 33.36 -53.19 -27.81
CA ALA A 11 32.21 -52.48 -28.33
C ALA A 11 31.53 -53.26 -29.51
N ASP A 12 32.33 -53.82 -30.40
CA ASP A 12 31.82 -54.62 -31.54
C ASP A 12 31.22 -55.93 -31.09
N TYR A 13 31.82 -56.61 -30.09
CA TYR A 13 31.30 -57.82 -29.48
C TYR A 13 29.94 -57.58 -28.79
N MET A 14 29.84 -56.50 -28.03
CA MET A 14 28.60 -56.15 -27.34
C MET A 14 27.49 -55.70 -28.35
N ALA A 15 27.87 -54.97 -29.40
CA ALA A 15 26.93 -54.63 -30.47
C ALA A 15 26.37 -55.83 -31.19
N SER A 16 27.24 -56.81 -31.54
CA SER A 16 26.84 -58.07 -32.16
C SER A 16 25.97 -58.95 -31.27
N PHE A 17 26.27 -59.01 -29.96
CA PHE A 17 25.49 -59.74 -28.97
C PHE A 17 24.08 -59.18 -28.79
N ILE A 18 23.94 -57.84 -28.77
CA ILE A 18 22.68 -57.16 -28.63
C ILE A 18 21.85 -57.29 -29.91
N ALA A 19 22.46 -57.18 -31.10
CA ALA A 19 21.77 -57.35 -32.38
C ALA A 19 21.20 -58.77 -32.53
N LYS A 20 21.92 -59.80 -32.06
CA LYS A 20 21.47 -61.19 -32.14
C LYS A 20 20.31 -61.51 -31.17
N LYS A 21 20.17 -60.78 -30.10
CA LYS A 21 19.13 -60.98 -29.09
C LYS A 21 17.82 -60.24 -29.39
N LEU A 22 17.88 -59.24 -30.29
CA LEU A 22 16.72 -58.39 -30.66
C LEU A 22 16.22 -58.57 -32.08
N ASP A 23 16.71 -59.61 -32.83
CA ASP A 23 16.33 -59.90 -34.22
C ASP A 23 16.42 -58.71 -35.19
N ILE A 24 17.43 -57.87 -35.00
CA ILE A 24 17.63 -56.64 -35.74
C ILE A 24 18.55 -56.92 -36.96
N ASN A 25 18.06 -56.69 -38.14
CA ASN A 25 18.84 -56.86 -39.38
C ASN A 25 20.00 -55.85 -39.46
N PRO A 26 21.28 -56.28 -39.50
CA PRO A 26 22.43 -55.39 -39.46
C PRO A 26 22.64 -54.52 -40.71
N GLN A 27 21.82 -54.63 -41.72
CA GLN A 27 21.95 -53.88 -42.99
C GLN A 27 20.98 -52.72 -43.16
N GLN A 28 20.14 -52.41 -42.19
CA GLN A 28 19.34 -51.18 -42.20
C GLN A 28 20.04 -50.05 -41.41
N PRO A 29 20.19 -48.88 -41.99
CA PRO A 29 20.72 -47.73 -41.24
C PRO A 29 19.66 -47.34 -40.20
N HIS A 30 19.83 -47.81 -38.97
CA HIS A 30 19.03 -47.29 -37.85
C HIS A 30 19.48 -45.87 -37.61
N ILE A 31 18.64 -44.90 -38.03
CA ILE A 31 18.75 -43.51 -37.59
C ILE A 31 18.39 -43.51 -36.11
N TRP A 32 19.40 -43.65 -35.26
CA TRP A 32 19.28 -43.32 -33.86
C TRP A 32 18.98 -41.81 -33.80
N SER A 33 17.70 -41.47 -33.69
CA SER A 33 17.31 -40.14 -33.29
C SER A 33 17.96 -39.90 -31.91
N MET A 34 19.12 -39.27 -31.92
CA MET A 34 19.73 -38.78 -30.68
C MET A 34 18.68 -37.89 -30.05
N ALA A 35 18.06 -38.37 -28.95
CA ALA A 35 17.24 -37.48 -28.09
C ALA A 35 18.08 -36.23 -27.83
N PRO A 36 17.56 -35.05 -28.09
CA PRO A 36 18.32 -33.82 -27.91
C PRO A 36 18.86 -33.78 -26.48
N ALA A 37 20.17 -33.58 -26.35
CA ALA A 37 20.83 -33.48 -25.04
C ALA A 37 20.01 -32.52 -24.15
N PRO A 38 19.81 -32.82 -22.86
CA PRO A 38 19.01 -31.96 -21.97
C PRO A 38 19.57 -30.56 -22.05
N LYS A 39 18.78 -29.63 -22.62
CA LYS A 39 19.14 -28.24 -22.78
C LYS A 39 19.50 -27.71 -21.39
N THR A 40 20.75 -27.35 -21.18
CA THR A 40 21.17 -26.67 -19.95
C THR A 40 20.22 -25.51 -19.68
N PRO A 41 19.61 -25.42 -18.49
CA PRO A 41 18.59 -24.41 -18.21
C PRO A 41 19.20 -23.04 -18.46
N THR A 42 18.61 -22.27 -19.35
CA THR A 42 19.04 -20.89 -19.64
C THR A 42 19.06 -20.09 -18.35
N ARG A 43 19.90 -19.05 -18.26
CA ARG A 43 20.02 -18.16 -17.07
C ARG A 43 18.63 -17.69 -16.58
N SER A 44 17.69 -17.47 -17.48
CA SER A 44 16.30 -17.11 -17.19
C SER A 44 15.53 -18.25 -16.47
N HIS A 45 15.74 -19.50 -16.87
CA HIS A 45 15.10 -20.66 -16.21
C HIS A 45 15.60 -20.86 -14.78
N ARG A 46 16.89 -20.63 -14.51
CA ARG A 46 17.44 -20.68 -13.15
C ARG A 46 16.84 -19.61 -12.25
N VAL A 47 16.71 -18.36 -12.75
CA VAL A 47 16.09 -17.27 -12.00
C VAL A 47 14.62 -17.57 -11.70
N MET A 48 13.87 -18.11 -12.66
CA MET A 48 12.48 -18.53 -12.46
C MET A 48 12.36 -19.57 -11.32
N GLY A 49 13.26 -20.56 -11.29
CA GLY A 49 13.30 -21.58 -10.24
C GLY A 49 13.56 -20.96 -8.86
N LEU A 50 14.54 -20.04 -8.76
CA LEU A 50 14.88 -19.36 -7.51
C LEU A 50 13.72 -18.47 -7.00
N VAL A 51 13.10 -17.70 -7.88
CA VAL A 51 11.94 -16.86 -7.53
C VAL A 51 10.79 -17.72 -7.02
N ARG A 52 10.45 -18.80 -7.73
CA ARG A 52 9.40 -19.76 -7.32
C ARG A 52 9.72 -20.39 -5.96
N GLN A 53 10.96 -20.82 -5.76
CA GLN A 53 11.39 -21.44 -4.50
C GLN A 53 11.27 -20.46 -3.32
N ARG A 54 11.70 -19.21 -3.48
CA ARG A 54 11.55 -18.17 -2.43
C ARG A 54 10.08 -17.93 -2.09
N ILE A 55 9.25 -17.77 -3.11
CA ILE A 55 7.81 -17.55 -2.92
C ILE A 55 7.19 -18.74 -2.20
N ASN A 56 7.57 -19.97 -2.57
CA ASN A 56 7.02 -21.18 -1.97
C ASN A 56 7.46 -21.38 -0.51
N ARG A 57 8.71 -21.08 -0.18
CA ARG A 57 9.23 -21.22 1.18
C ARG A 57 8.66 -20.20 2.16
N ALA A 58 8.43 -18.96 1.72
CA ALA A 58 7.98 -17.91 2.60
C ALA A 58 6.47 -17.90 2.87
N GLY A 59 5.70 -18.76 2.18
CA GLY A 59 4.27 -18.88 2.39
C GLY A 59 3.48 -17.64 1.99
N GLU A 60 2.41 -17.36 2.71
CA GLU A 60 1.50 -16.24 2.48
C GLU A 60 2.15 -14.92 2.83
N ARG A 61 2.49 -14.10 1.83
CA ARG A 61 3.01 -12.73 2.02
C ARG A 61 2.92 -11.89 0.77
N LEU A 62 3.15 -10.59 0.97
CA LEU A 62 3.35 -9.63 -0.11
C LEU A 62 4.79 -9.69 -0.63
N TRP A 63 4.92 -9.63 -1.95
CA TRP A 63 6.19 -9.69 -2.67
C TRP A 63 6.37 -8.45 -3.53
N ARG A 64 7.61 -7.96 -3.60
CA ARG A 64 8.04 -6.85 -4.45
C ARG A 64 9.30 -7.21 -5.23
N TYR A 65 9.65 -6.39 -6.22
CA TYR A 65 10.94 -6.53 -6.90
C TYR A 65 12.12 -6.39 -5.95
N GLU A 66 12.01 -5.55 -4.92
CA GLU A 66 13.04 -5.33 -3.92
C GLU A 66 13.37 -6.59 -3.10
N ASP A 67 12.46 -7.55 -2.99
CA ASP A 67 12.70 -8.83 -2.33
C ASP A 67 13.64 -9.76 -3.13
N PHE A 68 13.96 -9.40 -4.36
CA PHE A 68 14.79 -10.15 -5.31
C PHE A 68 15.95 -9.33 -5.86
N ARG A 69 16.49 -8.36 -5.09
CA ARG A 69 17.57 -7.45 -5.55
C ARG A 69 18.86 -8.18 -5.94
N ASP A 70 19.07 -9.37 -5.44
CA ASP A 70 20.19 -10.26 -5.76
C ASP A 70 20.08 -10.94 -7.12
N LEU A 71 18.94 -10.80 -7.81
CA LEU A 71 18.66 -11.39 -9.11
C LEU A 71 18.45 -10.30 -10.18
N PRO A 72 18.75 -10.61 -11.47
CA PRO A 72 18.54 -9.67 -12.56
C PRO A 72 17.08 -9.23 -12.67
N PHE A 73 16.82 -7.92 -12.65
CA PHE A 73 15.48 -7.34 -12.62
C PHE A 73 14.57 -7.84 -13.75
N SER A 74 15.07 -7.89 -14.98
CA SER A 74 14.28 -8.33 -16.15
C SER A 74 13.83 -9.79 -16.02
N ALA A 75 14.71 -10.67 -15.53
CA ALA A 75 14.40 -12.07 -15.33
C ALA A 75 13.41 -12.27 -14.17
N VAL A 76 13.52 -11.49 -13.08
CA VAL A 76 12.56 -11.47 -11.97
C VAL A 76 11.19 -10.99 -12.47
N ALA A 77 11.13 -9.92 -13.26
CA ALA A 77 9.89 -9.40 -13.82
C ALA A 77 9.16 -10.45 -14.68
N GLN A 78 9.92 -11.17 -15.53
CA GLN A 78 9.37 -12.28 -16.33
C GLN A 78 8.90 -13.43 -15.45
N ALA A 79 9.67 -13.81 -14.42
CA ALA A 79 9.30 -14.87 -13.50
C ALA A 79 8.00 -14.55 -12.74
N LEU A 80 7.89 -13.36 -12.17
CA LEU A 80 6.68 -12.90 -11.47
C LEU A 80 5.47 -12.82 -12.41
N SER A 81 5.66 -12.32 -13.64
CA SER A 81 4.59 -12.30 -14.65
C SER A 81 4.11 -13.72 -15.00
N ARG A 82 5.03 -14.68 -15.13
CA ARG A 82 4.69 -16.07 -15.41
C ARG A 82 3.96 -16.73 -14.24
N LEU A 83 4.45 -16.55 -13.00
CA LEU A 83 3.79 -17.07 -11.79
C LEU A 83 2.39 -16.48 -11.59
N THR A 84 2.18 -15.22 -12.02
CA THR A 84 0.84 -14.60 -12.01
C THR A 84 -0.09 -15.28 -13.02
N ARG A 85 0.39 -15.56 -14.24
CA ARG A 85 -0.40 -16.29 -15.24
C ARG A 85 -0.72 -17.73 -14.82
N GLU A 86 0.19 -18.37 -14.11
CA GLU A 86 -0.01 -19.71 -13.53
C GLU A 86 -0.94 -19.71 -12.30
N GLY A 87 -1.35 -18.53 -11.80
CA GLY A 87 -2.20 -18.40 -10.62
C GLY A 87 -1.50 -18.67 -9.29
N THR A 88 -0.17 -18.88 -9.29
CA THR A 88 0.63 -19.11 -8.06
C THR A 88 0.68 -17.88 -7.16
N ILE A 89 0.67 -16.70 -7.78
CA ILE A 89 0.61 -15.40 -7.11
C ILE A 89 -0.42 -14.51 -7.80
N GLU A 90 -0.97 -13.55 -7.06
CA GLU A 90 -1.86 -12.52 -7.59
C GLU A 90 -1.11 -11.18 -7.69
N ARG A 91 -1.25 -10.48 -8.81
CA ARG A 91 -0.73 -9.11 -8.96
C ARG A 91 -1.73 -8.12 -8.39
N LEU A 92 -1.38 -7.47 -7.29
CA LEU A 92 -2.21 -6.44 -6.64
C LEU A 92 -2.02 -5.06 -7.27
N SER A 93 -0.77 -4.72 -7.64
CA SER A 93 -0.45 -3.48 -8.35
C SER A 93 0.86 -3.62 -9.13
N LYS A 94 1.33 -2.53 -9.77
CA LYS A 94 2.62 -2.52 -10.47
C LYS A 94 3.76 -2.80 -9.49
N GLY A 95 4.40 -3.96 -9.66
CA GLY A 95 5.52 -4.39 -8.83
C GLY A 95 5.15 -4.93 -7.45
N VAL A 96 3.86 -5.15 -7.17
CA VAL A 96 3.36 -5.73 -5.92
C VAL A 96 2.56 -6.98 -6.22
N TYR A 97 2.95 -8.07 -5.61
CA TYR A 97 2.35 -9.38 -5.78
C TYR A 97 2.02 -10.00 -4.42
N TYR A 98 1.04 -10.88 -4.41
CA TYR A 98 0.62 -11.58 -3.22
C TYR A 98 0.53 -13.06 -3.48
N ARG A 99 1.09 -13.87 -2.58
CA ARG A 99 0.82 -15.29 -2.56
C ARG A 99 -0.30 -15.56 -1.59
N ASN A 100 -1.45 -15.95 -2.14
CA ASN A 100 -2.59 -16.40 -1.34
C ASN A 100 -2.39 -17.84 -0.86
N ARG A 101 -3.06 -18.17 0.21
CA ARG A 101 -3.22 -19.54 0.71
C ARG A 101 -4.61 -20.02 0.33
N GLU A 102 -4.73 -21.23 -0.18
CA GLU A 102 -6.03 -21.86 -0.31
C GLU A 102 -6.53 -22.32 1.06
N THR A 103 -7.74 -21.93 1.40
CA THR A 103 -8.43 -22.31 2.62
C THR A 103 -9.76 -22.96 2.27
N THR A 104 -10.40 -23.63 3.22
CA THR A 104 -11.76 -24.19 3.05
C THR A 104 -12.81 -23.14 2.67
N PHE A 105 -12.55 -21.86 2.92
CA PHE A 105 -13.41 -20.73 2.58
C PHE A 105 -12.96 -19.99 1.29
N GLY A 106 -12.03 -20.55 0.53
CA GLY A 106 -11.45 -19.95 -0.67
C GLY A 106 -10.06 -19.38 -0.46
N LYS A 107 -9.61 -18.55 -1.42
CA LYS A 107 -8.28 -17.94 -1.37
C LYS A 107 -8.18 -16.89 -0.28
N SER A 108 -7.14 -16.96 0.55
CA SER A 108 -6.85 -15.95 1.58
C SER A 108 -6.64 -14.57 0.95
N ARG A 109 -7.11 -13.53 1.64
CA ARG A 109 -6.87 -12.14 1.24
C ARG A 109 -5.69 -11.57 2.02
N PRO A 110 -4.91 -10.66 1.42
CA PRO A 110 -3.81 -10.00 2.11
C PRO A 110 -4.31 -9.30 3.38
N ASN A 111 -3.52 -9.36 4.44
CA ASN A 111 -3.84 -8.62 5.66
C ASN A 111 -3.91 -7.11 5.36
N PRO A 112 -5.03 -6.43 5.66
CA PRO A 112 -5.21 -4.99 5.40
C PRO A 112 -4.11 -4.12 6.00
N SER A 113 -3.57 -4.48 7.17
CA SER A 113 -2.46 -3.76 7.80
C SER A 113 -1.16 -3.88 7.01
N ALA A 114 -0.84 -5.09 6.51
CA ALA A 114 0.34 -5.29 5.66
C ALA A 114 0.23 -4.51 4.35
N ILE A 115 -0.97 -4.41 3.79
CA ILE A 115 -1.24 -3.62 2.59
C ILE A 115 -1.07 -2.12 2.87
N ARG A 116 -1.63 -1.62 3.96
CA ARG A 116 -1.47 -0.22 4.38
C ARG A 116 0.00 0.13 4.60
N ASN A 117 0.75 -0.69 5.31
CA ASN A 117 2.20 -0.52 5.50
C ASN A 117 2.98 -0.51 4.19
N LEU A 118 2.49 -1.23 3.19
CA LEU A 118 3.10 -1.29 1.87
C LEU A 118 2.80 -0.05 1.03
N ALA A 119 1.58 0.45 1.10
CA ALA A 119 1.17 1.68 0.46
C ALA A 119 1.82 2.90 1.13
N SER A 120 1.96 2.90 2.46
CA SER A 120 2.57 3.97 3.24
C SER A 120 4.08 4.15 3.02
N ARG A 121 4.79 3.14 2.52
CA ARG A 121 6.23 3.30 2.19
C ARG A 121 6.50 4.27 1.03
N ARG A 122 5.52 4.53 0.18
CA ARG A 122 5.62 5.45 -0.96
C ARG A 122 4.68 6.64 -0.87
N ASN A 123 3.60 6.50 -0.10
CA ASN A 123 2.56 7.50 0.04
C ASN A 123 2.06 7.46 1.47
N THR A 124 1.85 8.60 2.07
CA THR A 124 1.22 8.67 3.39
C THR A 124 -0.25 8.29 3.28
N LEU A 125 -0.69 7.43 4.18
CA LEU A 125 -2.09 7.01 4.31
C LEU A 125 -2.55 7.34 5.71
N PHE A 126 -3.65 8.06 5.79
CA PHE A 126 -4.26 8.44 7.05
C PHE A 126 -5.74 8.04 7.07
N PRO A 127 -6.32 7.74 8.23
CA PRO A 127 -7.76 7.59 8.36
C PRO A 127 -8.47 8.89 7.96
N ALA A 128 -9.64 8.76 7.33
CA ALA A 128 -10.44 9.90 6.90
C ALA A 128 -11.92 9.72 7.27
N GLY A 129 -12.69 10.77 7.21
CA GLY A 129 -14.12 10.74 7.44
C GLY A 129 -14.50 10.13 8.78
N MET A 130 -15.37 9.12 8.75
CA MET A 130 -15.81 8.44 9.97
C MET A 130 -14.67 7.68 10.67
N ALA A 131 -13.71 7.12 9.90
CA ALA A 131 -12.55 6.45 10.50
C ALA A 131 -11.65 7.43 11.26
N ALA A 132 -11.49 8.66 10.78
CA ALA A 132 -10.78 9.72 11.50
C ALA A 132 -11.53 10.15 12.77
N ALA A 133 -12.84 10.34 12.69
CA ALA A 133 -13.67 10.68 13.84
C ALA A 133 -13.65 9.58 14.91
N ASN A 134 -13.66 8.31 14.52
CA ASN A 134 -13.55 7.17 15.42
C ASN A 134 -12.17 7.13 16.10
N LEU A 135 -11.08 7.29 15.35
CA LEU A 135 -9.73 7.37 15.90
C LEU A 135 -9.60 8.46 16.98
N LEU A 136 -10.23 9.61 16.75
CA LEU A 136 -10.24 10.74 17.69
C LEU A 136 -11.28 10.56 18.82
N GLY A 137 -12.09 9.50 18.77
CA GLY A 137 -13.11 9.19 19.76
C GLY A 137 -14.34 10.11 19.72
N PHE A 138 -14.65 10.74 18.56
CA PHE A 138 -15.86 11.54 18.37
C PHE A 138 -17.08 10.69 17.97
N THR A 139 -16.88 9.46 17.58
CA THR A 139 -17.94 8.48 17.29
C THR A 139 -17.47 7.09 17.68
N THR A 140 -18.40 6.22 18.03
CA THR A 140 -18.20 4.79 18.23
C THR A 140 -18.58 3.98 17.00
N GLN A 141 -19.20 4.61 16.00
CA GLN A 141 -19.62 3.94 14.79
C GLN A 141 -18.42 3.44 13.97
N MET A 142 -18.54 2.20 13.54
CA MET A 142 -17.59 1.63 12.58
C MET A 142 -18.02 2.01 11.16
N PRO A 143 -17.11 2.54 10.34
CA PRO A 143 -17.46 2.86 8.95
C PRO A 143 -17.82 1.58 8.20
N LYS A 144 -18.94 1.61 7.44
CA LYS A 144 -19.37 0.48 6.59
C LYS A 144 -18.32 0.12 5.54
N GLN A 145 -17.54 1.09 5.11
CA GLN A 145 -16.43 0.93 4.17
C GLN A 145 -15.21 1.71 4.68
N GLY A 146 -14.03 1.22 4.34
CA GLY A 146 -12.80 1.94 4.69
C GLY A 146 -12.79 3.34 4.10
N GLU A 147 -12.32 4.33 4.85
CA GLU A 147 -12.15 5.70 4.37
C GLU A 147 -10.76 6.18 4.73
N ILE A 148 -9.99 6.57 3.72
CA ILE A 148 -8.60 6.98 3.87
C ILE A 148 -8.29 8.25 3.09
N SER A 149 -7.31 9.00 3.56
CA SER A 149 -6.74 10.14 2.84
C SER A 149 -5.26 9.91 2.52
N THR A 150 -4.79 10.49 1.41
CA THR A 150 -3.43 10.35 0.93
C THR A 150 -2.97 11.56 0.13
N ASN A 151 -1.66 11.85 0.15
CA ASN A 151 -1.02 12.83 -0.73
C ASN A 151 -0.84 12.30 -2.17
N ALA A 152 -0.98 11.00 -2.41
CA ALA A 152 -0.87 10.42 -3.75
C ALA A 152 -1.99 10.92 -4.69
N LEU A 153 -1.68 10.96 -5.99
CA LEU A 153 -2.67 11.24 -7.04
C LEU A 153 -3.68 10.12 -7.20
N SER A 154 -3.26 8.88 -6.95
CA SER A 154 -4.12 7.69 -7.00
C SER A 154 -3.51 6.56 -6.17
N LEU A 155 -4.35 5.67 -5.69
CA LEU A 155 -3.96 4.42 -5.04
C LEU A 155 -4.58 3.23 -5.79
N PRO A 156 -3.85 2.13 -5.93
CA PRO A 156 -4.41 0.92 -6.54
C PRO A 156 -5.55 0.35 -5.67
N ARG A 157 -6.77 0.33 -6.20
CA ARG A 157 -7.95 -0.15 -5.48
C ARG A 157 -7.81 -1.56 -4.91
N LYS A 158 -7.12 -2.45 -5.63
CA LYS A 158 -6.81 -3.80 -5.14
C LYS A 158 -5.96 -3.82 -3.86
N LEU A 159 -5.19 -2.75 -3.59
CA LEU A 159 -4.37 -2.64 -2.38
C LEU A 159 -5.14 -2.12 -1.18
N VAL A 160 -6.06 -1.20 -1.38
CA VAL A 160 -6.79 -0.53 -0.29
C VAL A 160 -8.19 -1.10 -0.08
N GLY A 161 -8.66 -1.94 -0.99
CA GLY A 161 -10.00 -2.50 -1.02
C GLY A 161 -10.87 -1.81 -2.07
N SER A 162 -11.71 -2.60 -2.78
CA SER A 162 -12.61 -2.10 -3.82
C SER A 162 -13.56 -1.04 -3.30
N ASP A 163 -14.01 -1.22 -2.05
CA ASP A 163 -15.07 -0.42 -1.43
C ASP A 163 -14.52 0.73 -0.58
N THR A 164 -13.18 0.91 -0.53
CA THR A 164 -12.56 1.98 0.23
C THR A 164 -12.75 3.33 -0.49
N LEU A 165 -13.29 4.33 0.23
CA LEU A 165 -13.32 5.71 -0.20
C LEU A 165 -11.93 6.33 -0.02
N ILE A 166 -11.37 6.89 -1.09
CA ILE A 166 -10.01 7.42 -1.10
C ILE A 166 -10.06 8.93 -1.38
N HIS A 167 -9.64 9.73 -0.41
CA HIS A 167 -9.41 11.16 -0.58
C HIS A 167 -7.96 11.38 -1.02
N THR A 168 -7.75 11.59 -2.31
CA THR A 168 -6.43 11.83 -2.92
C THR A 168 -6.00 13.29 -2.83
N ARG A 169 -4.75 13.57 -3.21
CA ARG A 169 -4.20 14.93 -3.32
C ARG A 169 -4.24 15.74 -2.02
N ARG A 170 -4.06 15.07 -0.87
CA ARG A 170 -3.78 15.80 0.35
C ARG A 170 -2.45 16.53 0.20
N PRO A 171 -2.24 17.68 0.86
CA PRO A 171 -0.98 18.41 0.77
C PRO A 171 0.23 17.53 1.11
N GLU A 172 1.36 17.74 0.46
CA GLU A 172 2.59 17.00 0.77
C GLU A 172 3.08 17.25 2.19
N ALA A 173 2.77 18.42 2.77
CA ALA A 173 3.06 18.75 4.16
C ALA A 173 2.47 17.73 5.16
N TRP A 174 1.43 16.99 4.76
CA TRP A 174 0.87 15.91 5.58
C TRP A 174 1.83 14.74 5.77
N ALA A 175 2.83 14.58 4.91
CA ALA A 175 3.79 13.48 5.00
C ALA A 175 4.51 13.42 6.36
N ASN A 176 4.62 14.55 7.04
CA ASN A 176 5.30 14.67 8.33
C ASN A 176 4.35 14.72 9.55
N LEU A 177 3.05 14.53 9.31
CA LEU A 177 2.07 14.51 10.38
C LEU A 177 1.97 13.12 11.02
N SER A 178 1.62 13.10 12.30
CA SER A 178 1.16 11.88 12.96
C SER A 178 -0.23 11.47 12.42
N GLU A 179 -0.62 10.22 12.66
CA GLU A 179 -1.94 9.74 12.30
C GLU A 179 -3.04 10.56 12.97
N THR A 180 -2.84 10.93 14.23
CA THR A 180 -3.77 11.79 15.00
C THR A 180 -3.84 13.19 14.41
N ASP A 181 -2.71 13.84 14.10
CA ASP A 181 -2.69 15.19 13.52
C ASP A 181 -3.43 15.23 12.17
N ALA A 182 -3.18 14.25 11.32
CA ALA A 182 -3.85 14.13 10.04
C ALA A 182 -5.36 13.87 10.19
N ALA A 183 -5.74 13.03 11.16
CA ALA A 183 -7.15 12.78 11.48
C ALA A 183 -7.85 14.07 11.98
N ILE A 184 -7.18 14.90 12.78
CA ILE A 184 -7.73 16.21 13.22
C ILE A 184 -7.97 17.10 12.00
N LEU A 185 -7.01 17.23 11.08
CA LEU A 185 -7.20 18.04 9.87
C LEU A 185 -8.33 17.51 9.00
N ASP A 186 -8.42 16.19 8.83
CA ASP A 186 -9.51 15.59 8.07
C ASP A 186 -10.87 15.84 8.74
N PHE A 187 -10.95 15.74 10.06
CA PHE A 187 -12.14 16.04 10.85
C PHE A 187 -12.56 17.50 10.68
N LEU A 188 -11.62 18.47 10.70
CA LEU A 188 -11.89 19.88 10.44
C LEU A 188 -12.32 20.12 8.98
N ARG A 189 -11.71 19.44 8.02
CA ARG A 189 -12.10 19.51 6.61
C ARG A 189 -13.57 19.09 6.38
N HIS A 190 -14.09 18.23 7.23
CA HIS A 190 -15.47 17.80 7.23
C HIS A 190 -16.39 18.62 8.16
N GLY A 191 -15.89 19.69 8.78
CA GLY A 191 -16.67 20.52 9.71
C GLY A 191 -17.18 19.76 10.93
N ALA A 192 -16.42 18.77 11.38
CA ALA A 192 -16.73 17.89 12.51
C ALA A 192 -18.07 17.09 12.37
N LYS A 193 -18.62 16.96 11.16
CA LYS A 193 -19.96 16.36 10.89
C LYS A 193 -20.10 14.90 11.31
N PHE A 194 -19.00 14.19 11.53
CA PHE A 194 -19.01 12.78 11.94
C PHE A 194 -18.97 12.60 13.47
N SER A 195 -19.06 13.71 14.24
CA SER A 195 -19.20 13.64 15.68
C SER A 195 -20.63 13.24 16.06
N GLU A 196 -20.75 12.29 16.97
CA GLU A 196 -22.02 11.90 17.62
C GLU A 196 -22.28 12.72 18.89
N LEU A 197 -21.30 13.51 19.31
CA LEU A 197 -21.41 14.36 20.47
C LEU A 197 -22.22 15.63 20.15
N SER A 198 -22.70 16.32 21.20
CA SER A 198 -23.25 17.66 21.03
C SER A 198 -22.19 18.62 20.44
N GLN A 199 -22.63 19.75 19.88
CA GLN A 199 -21.69 20.75 19.38
C GLN A 199 -20.72 21.24 20.47
N GLN A 200 -21.22 21.45 21.68
CA GLN A 200 -20.45 21.93 22.82
C GLN A 200 -19.43 20.87 23.26
N ASP A 201 -19.84 19.60 23.37
CA ASP A 201 -18.95 18.52 23.77
C ASP A 201 -17.90 18.25 22.68
N THR A 202 -18.28 18.35 21.39
CA THR A 202 -17.35 18.24 20.26
C THR A 202 -16.25 19.31 20.35
N ILE A 203 -16.65 20.55 20.61
CA ILE A 203 -15.69 21.67 20.77
C ILE A 203 -14.79 21.45 21.97
N SER A 204 -15.36 21.12 23.13
CA SER A 204 -14.62 20.91 24.37
C SER A 204 -13.59 19.78 24.22
N LYS A 205 -14.00 18.66 23.65
CA LYS A 205 -13.10 17.52 23.38
C LYS A 205 -12.01 17.87 22.36
N LEU A 206 -12.35 18.61 21.29
CA LEU A 206 -11.38 19.04 20.29
C LEU A 206 -10.34 20.01 20.88
N LEU A 207 -10.76 20.96 21.72
CA LEU A 207 -9.85 21.87 22.43
C LEU A 207 -8.93 21.09 23.39
N ALA A 208 -9.45 20.13 24.15
CA ALA A 208 -8.64 19.26 25.02
C ALA A 208 -7.58 18.52 24.20
N LEU A 209 -7.98 17.85 23.11
CA LEU A 209 -7.08 17.13 22.23
C LEU A 209 -5.98 18.04 21.64
N LEU A 210 -6.34 19.23 21.21
CA LEU A 210 -5.40 20.19 20.62
C LEU A 210 -4.42 20.78 21.65
N SER A 211 -4.79 20.86 22.93
CA SER A 211 -3.93 21.32 24.01
C SER A 211 -2.85 20.31 24.41
N GLU A 212 -3.10 19.01 24.11
CA GLU A 212 -2.19 17.94 24.44
C GLU A 212 -1.05 17.79 23.42
N GLN A 213 0.09 17.26 23.87
CA GLN A 213 1.20 16.76 23.05
C GLN A 213 1.68 17.70 21.92
N GLY A 214 1.34 18.98 21.97
CA GLY A 214 1.73 19.97 20.95
C GLY A 214 1.04 19.75 19.58
N HIS A 215 -0.11 19.06 19.54
CA HIS A 215 -0.89 18.87 18.34
C HIS A 215 -1.16 20.18 17.61
N PHE A 216 -1.68 21.19 18.31
CA PHE A 216 -1.99 22.48 17.69
C PHE A 216 -0.79 23.10 16.98
N ASN A 217 0.39 23.09 17.62
CA ASN A 217 1.61 23.65 17.04
C ASN A 217 2.04 22.93 15.75
N ARG A 218 1.84 21.61 15.66
CA ARG A 218 2.14 20.87 14.43
C ARG A 218 1.15 21.20 13.33
N LEU A 219 -0.14 21.35 13.66
CA LEU A 219 -1.18 21.72 12.69
C LEU A 219 -0.97 23.13 12.13
N ILE A 220 -0.56 24.09 12.96
CA ILE A 220 -0.24 25.45 12.51
C ILE A 220 0.91 25.47 11.50
N LYS A 221 1.93 24.62 11.66
CA LYS A 221 3.04 24.54 10.69
C LYS A 221 2.62 24.13 9.28
N VAL A 222 1.51 23.42 9.14
CA VAL A 222 1.00 22.97 7.86
C VAL A 222 -0.27 23.73 7.42
N ALA A 223 -0.73 24.69 8.22
CA ALA A 223 -1.98 25.41 8.01
C ALA A 223 -2.05 26.11 6.65
N ASP A 224 -0.93 26.66 6.16
CA ASP A 224 -0.89 27.34 4.83
C ASP A 224 -1.24 26.42 3.67
N SER A 225 -1.02 25.12 3.82
CA SER A 225 -1.39 24.12 2.83
C SER A 225 -2.86 23.71 2.90
N GLU A 226 -3.58 24.14 3.95
CA GLU A 226 -4.98 23.78 4.16
C GLU A 226 -5.94 24.77 3.47
N PRO A 227 -7.17 24.30 3.14
CA PRO A 227 -8.21 25.17 2.61
C PRO A 227 -8.49 26.36 3.56
N PRO A 228 -8.90 27.53 3.03
CA PRO A 228 -9.19 28.71 3.85
C PRO A 228 -10.15 28.46 5.01
N ARG A 229 -11.17 27.60 4.80
CA ARG A 229 -12.10 27.18 5.85
C ARG A 229 -11.40 26.53 7.04
N VAL A 230 -10.45 25.62 6.79
CA VAL A 230 -9.71 24.91 7.85
C VAL A 230 -8.79 25.89 8.58
N ARG A 231 -8.14 26.81 7.85
CA ARG A 231 -7.32 27.87 8.45
C ARG A 231 -8.14 28.77 9.38
N ALA A 232 -9.34 29.13 8.97
CA ALA A 232 -10.25 29.91 9.80
C ALA A 232 -10.68 29.14 11.06
N MET A 233 -11.00 27.84 10.95
CA MET A 233 -11.31 26.99 12.09
C MET A 233 -10.12 26.86 13.04
N LEU A 234 -8.90 26.62 12.51
CA LEU A 234 -7.68 26.58 13.33
C LEU A 234 -7.43 27.90 14.05
N GLY A 235 -7.70 29.03 13.39
CA GLY A 235 -7.61 30.34 14.03
C GLY A 235 -8.60 30.52 15.19
N ALA A 236 -9.87 30.14 14.99
CA ALA A 236 -10.88 30.20 16.04
C ALA A 236 -10.54 29.29 17.24
N LEU A 237 -10.08 28.07 16.99
CA LEU A 237 -9.63 27.15 18.01
C LEU A 237 -8.37 27.65 18.73
N GLY A 238 -7.40 28.17 17.99
CA GLY A 238 -6.15 28.73 18.54
C GLY A 238 -6.39 29.91 19.45
N GLU A 239 -7.35 30.78 19.11
CA GLU A 239 -7.74 31.90 19.97
C GLU A 239 -8.32 31.39 21.31
N ARG A 240 -9.11 30.31 21.28
CA ARG A 240 -9.64 29.67 22.50
C ARG A 240 -8.56 28.96 23.33
N LEU A 241 -7.48 28.52 22.69
CA LEU A 241 -6.32 27.90 23.33
C LEU A 241 -5.31 28.93 23.88
N GLY A 242 -5.55 30.25 23.72
CA GLY A 242 -4.63 31.28 24.13
C GLY A 242 -3.33 31.33 23.31
N THR A 243 -3.40 30.93 22.04
CA THR A 243 -2.25 30.94 21.12
C THR A 243 -1.72 32.35 20.91
N ASN A 244 -0.41 32.45 20.68
CA ASN A 244 0.28 33.73 20.44
C ASN A 244 -0.45 34.56 19.35
N PRO A 245 -0.78 35.86 19.66
CA PRO A 245 -1.50 36.72 18.74
C PRO A 245 -0.81 36.88 17.38
N LYS A 246 0.52 36.84 17.31
CA LYS A 246 1.25 36.91 16.03
C LYS A 246 0.93 35.72 15.12
N THR A 247 0.87 34.52 15.68
CA THR A 247 0.49 33.31 14.93
C THR A 247 -0.95 33.40 14.41
N LEU A 248 -1.87 33.88 15.26
CA LEU A 248 -3.26 34.08 14.86
C LEU A 248 -3.41 35.16 13.78
N GLN A 249 -2.61 36.22 13.84
CA GLN A 249 -2.59 37.27 12.84
C GLN A 249 -2.15 36.72 11.45
N VAL A 250 -1.14 35.88 11.40
CA VAL A 250 -0.72 35.20 10.14
C VAL A 250 -1.88 34.41 9.53
N LEU A 251 -2.56 33.61 10.33
CA LEU A 251 -3.74 32.89 9.84
C LEU A 251 -4.83 33.85 9.33
N ARG A 252 -5.11 34.93 10.07
CA ARG A 252 -6.15 35.88 9.72
C ARG A 252 -5.85 36.60 8.40
N THR A 253 -4.61 37.04 8.19
CA THR A 253 -4.16 37.72 6.96
C THR A 253 -4.15 36.76 5.75
N SER A 254 -4.07 35.47 5.98
CA SER A 254 -4.15 34.47 4.91
C SER A 254 -5.57 34.22 4.37
N LEU A 255 -6.60 34.80 5.02
CA LEU A 255 -8.00 34.64 4.66
C LEU A 255 -8.48 35.82 3.81
N ASN A 256 -9.28 35.58 2.79
CA ASN A 256 -9.93 36.64 2.07
C ASN A 256 -11.03 37.25 2.98
N PRO A 257 -10.99 38.57 3.28
CA PRO A 257 -11.90 39.22 4.24
C PRO A 257 -13.38 39.16 3.84
N PHE A 258 -13.68 39.00 2.55
CA PHE A 258 -15.05 38.90 2.03
C PHE A 258 -15.61 37.48 2.05
N SER A 259 -14.80 36.48 2.37
CA SER A 259 -15.26 35.10 2.44
C SER A 259 -16.02 34.80 3.73
N ARG A 260 -16.97 33.88 3.66
CA ARG A 260 -17.65 33.30 4.82
C ARG A 260 -17.62 31.79 4.71
N PHE A 261 -17.30 31.11 5.80
CA PHE A 261 -17.05 29.67 5.82
C PHE A 261 -18.10 28.94 6.66
N ASP A 262 -18.54 27.80 6.17
CA ASP A 262 -19.35 26.87 6.95
C ASP A 262 -18.44 26.10 7.92
N PHE A 263 -18.59 26.37 9.21
CA PHE A 263 -17.85 25.70 10.27
C PHE A 263 -18.48 24.37 10.73
N GLY A 264 -19.67 24.02 10.20
CA GLY A 264 -20.37 22.81 10.63
C GLY A 264 -20.64 22.81 12.14
N MET A 265 -20.23 21.78 12.84
CA MET A 265 -20.39 21.65 14.31
C MET A 265 -19.66 22.76 15.07
N LEU A 266 -18.56 23.29 14.52
CA LEU A 266 -17.74 24.32 15.19
C LEU A 266 -18.34 25.74 15.08
N THR A 267 -19.47 25.93 14.40
CA THR A 267 -20.17 27.22 14.38
C THR A 267 -20.60 27.68 15.79
N ALA A 268 -20.72 26.74 16.73
CA ALA A 268 -21.03 27.06 18.14
C ALA A 268 -19.85 27.63 18.94
N LEU A 269 -18.65 27.76 18.35
CA LEU A 269 -17.54 28.49 18.96
C LEU A 269 -17.95 29.96 19.16
N PRO A 270 -17.77 30.55 20.38
CA PRO A 270 -18.19 31.93 20.65
C PRO A 270 -17.52 32.97 19.75
N ASN A 271 -16.31 32.68 19.27
CA ASN A 271 -15.52 33.56 18.42
C ASN A 271 -15.55 33.16 16.92
N ALA A 272 -16.45 32.25 16.54
CA ALA A 272 -16.53 31.76 15.15
C ALA A 272 -16.80 32.88 14.13
N SER A 273 -17.69 33.85 14.46
CA SER A 273 -17.99 35.00 13.61
C SER A 273 -16.75 35.88 13.34
N GLY A 274 -15.90 36.07 14.34
CA GLY A 274 -14.62 36.79 14.21
C GLY A 274 -13.61 36.09 13.28
N TRP A 275 -13.84 34.79 12.97
CA TRP A 275 -13.09 33.98 12.03
C TRP A 275 -13.89 33.66 10.76
N GLN A 276 -14.81 34.53 10.41
CA GLN A 276 -15.59 34.45 9.15
C GLN A 276 -16.50 33.21 9.03
N ALA A 277 -16.93 32.63 10.17
CA ALA A 277 -17.97 31.63 10.13
C ALA A 277 -19.29 32.23 9.59
N LYS A 278 -20.03 31.45 8.82
CA LYS A 278 -21.40 31.78 8.43
C LYS A 278 -22.30 31.73 9.66
N ASP A 279 -23.22 32.68 9.76
CA ASP A 279 -24.26 32.60 10.76
C ASP A 279 -25.15 31.36 10.52
N LYS A 280 -25.60 30.73 11.60
CA LYS A 280 -26.61 29.70 11.50
C LYS A 280 -27.91 30.33 11.01
N ARG A 281 -28.39 29.91 9.88
CA ARG A 281 -29.77 30.15 9.47
C ARG A 281 -30.71 29.24 10.21
#